data_0d3a7c1907c7b4e00e2dc9a06c28bd64
#
_entry.id   0d3a7c1907c7b4e00e2dc9a06c28bd64
#
_cell.length_a   1.000
_cell.length_b   1.000
_cell.length_c   1.000
_cell.angle_alpha   90.00
_cell.angle_beta   90.00
_cell.angle_gamma   90.00
#
_symmetry.space_group_name_H-M   'P 1'
#
loop_
_entity.id
_entity.type
_entity.pdbx_description
1 polymer ?
#
loop_
_entity_poly.entity_id
_entity_poly.type
_entity_poly.pdbx_seq_one_letter_code
_entity_poly.pdbx_strand_id
1 'polypeptide(L)'
;MSVLRIDHLRHSFGSLIVTNDVSMSIEDGERHVIIGPNGAGKTSLINQIGGQLRPSAGRILLGNTDITGWPPHRISRMGLARTFQRNNLFQNLSVIENLRLAVQARFGNPLNFITPVSRLRNLRNHVEQLMQRVHLDQGLRLVRELSYGEQRQLEVGIALAAEPKLLLLDEPTSGMSPAETGQMINLIANLPRSLSILMIEHDMKVVFSISDRITVLNRGEVLATGTPIEIQTNNRVREVYLGISP
;
A
#
# COMPACT_ATOMS: atom_id res chain seq x y z
N MET A 1 -3.13 -8.41 17.60
CA MET A 1 -4.07 -7.26 17.66
C MET A 1 -4.24 -6.71 16.25
N SER A 2 -5.45 -6.26 15.88
CA SER A 2 -5.65 -5.76 14.52
C SER A 2 -5.07 -4.35 14.36
N VAL A 3 -4.25 -4.16 13.31
CA VAL A 3 -3.73 -2.85 12.91
C VAL A 3 -4.79 -2.02 12.20
N LEU A 4 -5.67 -2.67 11.43
CA LEU A 4 -6.79 -2.05 10.74
C LEU A 4 -8.07 -2.88 10.95
N ARG A 5 -9.17 -2.20 11.26
CA ARG A 5 -10.51 -2.78 11.29
C ARG A 5 -11.49 -1.91 10.53
N ILE A 6 -12.29 -2.54 9.71
CA ILE A 6 -13.34 -1.92 8.90
C ILE A 6 -14.65 -2.57 9.32
N ASP A 7 -15.62 -1.76 9.74
CA ASP A 7 -16.91 -2.20 10.22
C ASP A 7 -18.02 -1.60 9.33
N HIS A 8 -18.75 -2.45 8.60
CA HIS A 8 -19.94 -2.11 7.82
C HIS A 8 -19.76 -0.92 6.87
N LEU A 9 -18.61 -0.83 6.18
CA LEU A 9 -18.25 0.31 5.35
C LEU A 9 -19.13 0.38 4.10
N ARG A 10 -19.68 1.57 3.82
CA ARG A 10 -20.56 1.83 2.66
C ARG A 10 -20.16 3.11 1.95
N HIS A 11 -20.23 3.07 0.63
CA HIS A 11 -20.11 4.26 -0.19
C HIS A 11 -20.78 4.09 -1.56
N SER A 12 -21.40 5.17 -2.05
CA SER A 12 -21.98 5.22 -3.39
C SER A 12 -21.71 6.55 -4.08
N PHE A 13 -21.59 6.53 -5.39
CA PHE A 13 -21.57 7.72 -6.26
C PHE A 13 -22.95 7.83 -6.94
N GLY A 14 -23.83 8.66 -6.40
CA GLY A 14 -25.22 8.68 -6.83
C GLY A 14 -25.89 7.31 -6.63
N SER A 15 -26.36 6.69 -7.70
CA SER A 15 -26.96 5.36 -7.68
C SER A 15 -25.94 4.20 -7.74
N LEU A 16 -24.69 4.49 -8.07
CA LEU A 16 -23.64 3.46 -8.19
C LEU A 16 -23.05 3.13 -6.81
N ILE A 17 -23.39 1.96 -6.27
CA ILE A 17 -22.80 1.46 -5.03
C ILE A 17 -21.43 0.88 -5.33
N VAL A 18 -20.37 1.37 -4.68
CA VAL A 18 -18.98 0.93 -4.87
C VAL A 18 -18.42 0.20 -3.66
N THR A 19 -18.98 0.42 -2.46
CA THR A 19 -18.72 -0.36 -1.24
C THR A 19 -20.07 -0.61 -0.57
N ASN A 20 -20.40 -1.88 -0.32
CA ASN A 20 -21.67 -2.28 0.27
C ASN A 20 -21.41 -3.23 1.44
N ASP A 21 -21.49 -2.69 2.64
CA ASP A 21 -21.39 -3.44 3.89
C ASP A 21 -20.07 -4.20 4.07
N VAL A 22 -18.95 -3.58 3.63
CA VAL A 22 -17.63 -4.20 3.74
C VAL A 22 -17.15 -4.19 5.19
N SER A 23 -16.88 -5.39 5.72
CA SER A 23 -16.28 -5.60 7.04
C SER A 23 -15.06 -6.52 6.90
N MET A 24 -13.91 -6.09 7.43
CA MET A 24 -12.66 -6.87 7.43
C MET A 24 -11.69 -6.36 8.49
N SER A 25 -10.73 -7.19 8.86
CA SER A 25 -9.63 -6.80 9.75
C SER A 25 -8.29 -7.26 9.19
N ILE A 26 -7.24 -6.53 9.56
CA ILE A 26 -5.85 -6.85 9.25
C ILE A 26 -5.11 -6.92 10.57
N GLU A 27 -4.43 -8.03 10.82
CA GLU A 27 -3.67 -8.22 12.05
C GLU A 27 -2.28 -7.57 11.96
N ASP A 28 -1.66 -7.33 13.11
CA ASP A 28 -0.30 -6.79 13.17
C ASP A 28 0.68 -7.72 12.44
N GLY A 29 1.46 -7.17 11.51
CA GLY A 29 2.44 -7.89 10.70
C GLY A 29 1.85 -8.72 9.56
N GLU A 30 0.53 -8.71 9.37
CA GLU A 30 -0.15 -9.44 8.30
C GLU A 30 0.09 -8.81 6.94
N ARG A 31 0.29 -9.65 5.94
CA ARG A 31 0.26 -9.29 4.51
C ARG A 31 -1.08 -9.68 3.93
N HIS A 32 -1.98 -8.73 3.89
CA HIS A 32 -3.34 -8.90 3.41
C HIS A 32 -3.47 -8.43 1.97
N VAL A 33 -4.01 -9.27 1.10
CA VAL A 33 -4.22 -8.91 -0.30
C VAL A 33 -5.71 -8.86 -0.61
N ILE A 34 -6.14 -7.78 -1.26
CA ILE A 34 -7.50 -7.65 -1.79
C ILE A 34 -7.46 -7.96 -3.28
N ILE A 35 -8.27 -8.93 -3.68
CA ILE A 35 -8.48 -9.28 -5.08
C ILE A 35 -9.95 -9.08 -5.45
N GLY A 36 -10.26 -9.09 -6.74
CA GLY A 36 -11.63 -8.97 -7.24
C GLY A 36 -11.64 -8.53 -8.71
N PRO A 37 -12.71 -8.77 -9.45
CA PRO A 37 -12.83 -8.32 -10.84
C PRO A 37 -12.77 -6.80 -10.95
N ASN A 38 -12.63 -6.31 -12.20
CA ASN A 38 -12.70 -4.88 -12.45
C ASN A 38 -14.07 -4.33 -12.03
N GLY A 39 -14.08 -3.18 -11.37
CA GLY A 39 -15.31 -2.61 -10.81
C GLY A 39 -15.79 -3.22 -9.49
N ALA A 40 -15.05 -4.16 -8.89
CA ALA A 40 -15.43 -4.78 -7.61
C ALA A 40 -15.38 -3.82 -6.40
N GLY A 41 -14.85 -2.59 -6.55
CA GLY A 41 -14.78 -1.60 -5.46
C GLY A 41 -13.42 -1.53 -4.76
N LYS A 42 -12.40 -2.27 -5.21
CA LYS A 42 -11.07 -2.35 -4.58
C LYS A 42 -10.41 -0.98 -4.38
N THR A 43 -10.28 -0.20 -5.46
CA THR A 43 -9.68 1.15 -5.41
C THR A 43 -10.51 2.11 -4.55
N SER A 44 -11.85 2.00 -4.59
CA SER A 44 -12.73 2.80 -3.74
C SER A 44 -12.52 2.47 -2.26
N LEU A 45 -12.35 1.20 -1.91
CA LEU A 45 -12.07 0.77 -0.55
C LEU A 45 -10.73 1.33 -0.04
N ILE A 46 -9.65 1.21 -0.81
CA ILE A 46 -8.35 1.78 -0.45
C ILE A 46 -8.42 3.32 -0.35
N ASN A 47 -9.17 3.98 -1.22
CA ASN A 47 -9.38 5.42 -1.16
C ASN A 47 -10.13 5.85 0.10
N GLN A 48 -11.07 5.03 0.59
CA GLN A 48 -11.76 5.27 1.86
C GLN A 48 -10.80 5.09 3.05
N ILE A 49 -10.01 4.02 3.05
CA ILE A 49 -9.00 3.75 4.10
C ILE A 49 -7.94 4.86 4.15
N GLY A 50 -7.48 5.31 2.99
CA GLY A 50 -6.46 6.36 2.86
C GLY A 50 -7.00 7.79 3.01
N GLY A 51 -8.32 7.97 3.20
CA GLY A 51 -8.94 9.27 3.42
C GLY A 51 -9.13 10.15 2.18
N GLN A 52 -8.89 9.61 0.96
CA GLN A 52 -9.20 10.30 -0.30
C GLN A 52 -10.70 10.27 -0.62
N LEU A 53 -11.42 9.29 -0.08
CA LEU A 53 -12.84 9.13 -0.26
C LEU A 53 -13.51 8.99 1.10
N ARG A 54 -14.49 9.85 1.40
CA ARG A 54 -15.21 9.77 2.66
C ARG A 54 -16.30 8.70 2.58
N PRO A 55 -16.32 7.70 3.50
CA PRO A 55 -17.41 6.74 3.56
C PRO A 55 -18.79 7.40 3.79
N SER A 56 -19.83 6.81 3.23
CA SER A 56 -21.22 7.24 3.48
C SER A 56 -21.74 6.69 4.81
N ALA A 57 -21.26 5.48 5.21
CA ALA A 57 -21.58 4.84 6.49
C ALA A 57 -20.46 3.85 6.87
N GLY A 58 -20.51 3.35 8.10
CA GLY A 58 -19.53 2.42 8.65
C GLY A 58 -18.38 3.13 9.34
N ARG A 59 -17.38 2.35 9.76
CA ARG A 59 -16.20 2.85 10.50
C ARG A 59 -14.90 2.25 9.99
N ILE A 60 -13.83 3.01 10.12
CA ILE A 60 -12.45 2.59 9.85
C ILE A 60 -11.62 2.90 11.09
N LEU A 61 -11.06 1.86 11.72
CA LEU A 61 -10.21 2.00 12.89
C LEU A 61 -8.78 1.61 12.53
N LEU A 62 -7.84 2.49 12.85
CA LEU A 62 -6.40 2.22 12.78
C LEU A 62 -5.90 1.98 14.21
N GLY A 63 -5.59 0.74 14.56
CA GLY A 63 -5.49 0.29 15.93
C GLY A 63 -6.80 0.57 16.68
N ASN A 64 -6.73 1.35 17.77
CA ASN A 64 -7.90 1.73 18.57
C ASN A 64 -8.49 3.10 18.19
N THR A 65 -7.98 3.76 17.14
CA THR A 65 -8.40 5.11 16.76
C THR A 65 -9.34 5.07 15.57
N ASP A 66 -10.53 5.65 15.72
CA ASP A 66 -11.46 5.85 14.60
C ASP A 66 -10.93 6.97 13.70
N ILE A 67 -10.57 6.60 12.46
CA ILE A 67 -10.04 7.51 11.43
C ILE A 67 -11.05 7.79 10.32
N THR A 68 -12.31 7.40 10.50
CA THR A 68 -13.36 7.51 9.49
C THR A 68 -13.51 8.94 8.98
N GLY A 69 -13.33 9.13 7.68
CA GLY A 69 -13.44 10.43 7.02
C GLY A 69 -12.34 11.45 7.38
N TRP A 70 -11.25 11.01 8.02
CA TRP A 70 -10.10 11.88 8.24
C TRP A 70 -9.38 12.18 6.93
N PRO A 71 -8.73 13.36 6.81
CA PRO A 71 -7.93 13.69 5.63
C PRO A 71 -6.62 12.89 5.61
N PRO A 72 -6.05 12.60 4.42
CA PRO A 72 -4.87 11.75 4.24
C PRO A 72 -3.66 12.13 5.10
N HIS A 73 -3.37 13.43 5.22
CA HIS A 73 -2.22 13.92 6.00
C HIS A 73 -2.34 13.60 7.51
N ARG A 74 -3.57 13.52 8.04
CA ARG A 74 -3.80 13.16 9.44
C ARG A 74 -3.67 11.65 9.64
N ILE A 75 -4.19 10.86 8.70
CA ILE A 75 -4.08 9.40 8.69
C ILE A 75 -2.61 8.97 8.57
N SER A 76 -1.84 9.64 7.71
CA SER A 76 -0.41 9.37 7.56
C SER A 76 0.37 9.57 8.86
N ARG A 77 0.05 10.60 9.65
CA ARG A 77 0.67 10.83 10.97
C ARG A 77 0.35 9.75 11.99
N MET A 78 -0.75 9.01 11.80
CA MET A 78 -1.12 7.86 12.64
C MET A 78 -0.36 6.59 12.29
N GLY A 79 0.44 6.61 11.21
CA GLY A 79 1.26 5.49 10.80
C GLY A 79 0.69 4.66 9.66
N LEU A 80 -0.18 5.23 8.81
CA LEU A 80 -0.61 4.62 7.56
C LEU A 80 0.09 5.33 6.40
N ALA A 81 0.87 4.61 5.60
CA ALA A 81 1.43 5.12 4.35
C ALA A 81 0.78 4.45 3.15
N ARG A 82 0.76 5.15 2.02
CA ARG A 82 0.22 4.65 0.76
C ARG A 82 1.15 5.00 -0.39
N THR A 83 1.37 4.05 -1.30
CA THR A 83 1.92 4.34 -2.63
C THR A 83 0.80 4.84 -3.53
N PHE A 84 1.11 5.76 -4.46
CA PHE A 84 0.13 6.32 -5.38
C PHE A 84 0.28 5.68 -6.76
N GLN A 85 -0.85 5.51 -7.49
CA GLN A 85 -0.86 4.99 -8.87
C GLN A 85 -0.16 5.93 -9.88
N ARG A 86 -0.05 7.23 -9.59
CA ARG A 86 0.67 8.20 -10.43
C ARG A 86 2.04 8.44 -9.82
N ASN A 87 3.08 8.38 -10.65
CA ASN A 87 4.46 8.66 -10.24
C ASN A 87 4.57 10.08 -9.68
N ASN A 88 4.58 10.20 -8.35
CA ASN A 88 4.80 11.45 -7.64
C ASN A 88 6.30 11.66 -7.32
N LEU A 89 7.17 11.12 -8.18
CA LEU A 89 8.61 11.24 -8.04
C LEU A 89 9.13 12.55 -8.67
N PHE A 90 10.08 13.17 -8.02
CA PHE A 90 10.80 14.29 -8.58
C PHE A 90 11.80 13.79 -9.62
N GLN A 91 11.39 13.77 -10.88
CA GLN A 91 12.11 13.16 -12.01
C GLN A 91 13.51 13.76 -12.25
N ASN A 92 13.70 15.03 -11.94
CA ASN A 92 14.96 15.75 -12.12
C ASN A 92 15.85 15.73 -10.86
N LEU A 93 15.42 15.08 -9.80
CA LEU A 93 16.23 14.82 -8.61
C LEU A 93 16.76 13.37 -8.64
N SER A 94 17.85 13.16 -7.93
CA SER A 94 18.41 11.81 -7.75
C SER A 94 17.56 10.95 -6.80
N VAL A 95 17.81 9.64 -6.79
CA VAL A 95 17.19 8.68 -5.85
C VAL A 95 17.39 9.14 -4.40
N ILE A 96 18.63 9.48 -4.03
CA ILE A 96 18.97 9.91 -2.67
C ILE A 96 18.26 11.22 -2.29
N GLU A 97 18.06 12.15 -3.23
CA GLU A 97 17.36 13.40 -2.97
C GLU A 97 15.87 13.19 -2.77
N ASN A 98 15.23 12.31 -3.56
CA ASN A 98 13.83 11.93 -3.36
C ASN A 98 13.60 11.31 -1.99
N LEU A 99 14.41 10.32 -1.59
CA LEU A 99 14.33 9.69 -0.27
C LEU A 99 14.64 10.69 0.85
N ARG A 100 15.62 11.57 0.66
CA ARG A 100 15.96 12.61 1.64
C ARG A 100 14.79 13.54 1.91
N LEU A 101 14.07 13.99 0.88
CA LEU A 101 12.88 14.82 1.03
C LEU A 101 11.79 14.10 1.84
N ALA A 102 11.57 12.82 1.58
CA ALA A 102 10.59 12.02 2.32
C ALA A 102 10.98 11.84 3.81
N VAL A 103 12.24 11.50 4.09
CA VAL A 103 12.76 11.38 5.47
C VAL A 103 12.72 12.74 6.18
N GLN A 104 13.06 13.83 5.49
CA GLN A 104 13.00 15.18 6.04
C GLN A 104 11.56 15.59 6.40
N ALA A 105 10.58 15.23 5.58
CA ALA A 105 9.17 15.51 5.86
C ALA A 105 8.68 14.82 7.15
N ARG A 106 9.26 13.68 7.51
CA ARG A 106 8.91 12.91 8.72
C ARG A 106 9.68 13.38 9.96
N PHE A 107 11.00 13.53 9.83
CA PHE A 107 11.92 13.76 10.95
C PHE A 107 12.51 15.18 10.99
N GLY A 108 12.31 15.96 9.94
CA GLY A 108 12.81 17.33 9.86
C GLY A 108 12.08 18.26 10.82
N ASN A 109 12.83 19.20 11.40
CA ASN A 109 12.23 20.31 12.12
C ASN A 109 11.91 21.44 11.14
N PRO A 110 10.62 21.74 10.87
CA PRO A 110 10.24 22.77 9.90
C PRO A 110 10.71 24.18 10.29
N LEU A 111 11.12 24.38 11.56
CA LEU A 111 11.65 25.65 12.06
C LEU A 111 13.18 25.74 12.01
N ASN A 112 13.87 24.68 11.56
CA ASN A 112 15.32 24.68 11.47
C ASN A 112 15.79 25.18 10.10
N PHE A 113 15.85 26.49 9.93
CA PHE A 113 16.34 27.14 8.70
C PHE A 113 17.87 27.32 8.68
N ILE A 114 18.58 27.00 9.76
CA ILE A 114 19.99 27.34 9.95
C ILE A 114 20.91 26.17 9.65
N THR A 115 20.50 24.93 9.96
CA THR A 115 21.36 23.75 9.79
C THR A 115 21.18 23.16 8.38
N PRO A 116 22.23 23.13 7.54
CA PRO A 116 22.15 22.43 6.25
C PRO A 116 21.77 20.96 6.47
N VAL A 117 20.82 20.47 5.70
CA VAL A 117 20.30 19.07 5.79
C VAL A 117 21.42 18.04 5.62
N SER A 118 22.45 18.37 4.81
CA SER A 118 23.63 17.53 4.61
C SER A 118 24.43 17.26 5.89
N ARG A 119 24.30 18.07 6.92
CA ARG A 119 24.97 17.89 8.22
C ARG A 119 24.19 17.06 9.23
N LEU A 120 22.94 16.70 8.92
CA LEU A 120 22.10 15.89 9.79
C LEU A 120 22.42 14.39 9.58
N ARG A 121 23.39 13.89 10.34
CA ARG A 121 23.90 12.51 10.27
C ARG A 121 22.78 11.46 10.35
N ASN A 122 21.78 11.71 11.20
CA ASN A 122 20.65 10.80 11.37
C ASN A 122 19.80 10.66 10.09
N LEU A 123 19.56 11.78 9.38
CA LEU A 123 18.84 11.77 8.09
C LEU A 123 19.57 10.95 7.03
N ARG A 124 20.90 11.09 6.97
CA ARG A 124 21.71 10.35 6.02
C ARG A 124 21.63 8.83 6.26
N ASN A 125 21.76 8.41 7.53
CA ASN A 125 21.67 6.99 7.88
C ASN A 125 20.29 6.40 7.52
N HIS A 126 19.19 7.14 7.75
CA HIS A 126 17.85 6.70 7.36
C HIS A 126 17.72 6.54 5.84
N VAL A 127 18.26 7.48 5.07
CA VAL A 127 18.24 7.40 3.60
C VAL A 127 19.03 6.19 3.10
N GLU A 128 20.23 5.96 3.63
CA GLU A 128 21.06 4.81 3.28
C GLU A 128 20.36 3.47 3.59
N GLN A 129 19.71 3.37 4.75
CA GLN A 129 18.90 2.20 5.12
C GLN A 129 17.71 1.99 4.18
N LEU A 130 17.02 3.06 3.78
CA LEU A 130 15.92 2.97 2.82
C LEU A 130 16.39 2.51 1.45
N MET A 131 17.50 3.05 0.95
CA MET A 131 18.10 2.63 -0.31
C MET A 131 18.39 1.12 -0.33
N GLN A 132 19.01 0.62 0.74
CA GLN A 132 19.26 -0.81 0.89
C GLN A 132 17.98 -1.65 0.89
N ARG A 133 16.95 -1.19 1.65
CA ARG A 133 15.65 -1.89 1.73
C ARG A 133 14.92 -1.97 0.40
N VAL A 134 15.05 -0.97 -0.46
CA VAL A 134 14.40 -0.94 -1.77
C VAL A 134 15.33 -1.36 -2.91
N HIS A 135 16.52 -1.87 -2.59
CA HIS A 135 17.50 -2.39 -3.55
C HIS A 135 17.93 -1.37 -4.62
N LEU A 136 18.04 -0.09 -4.23
CA LEU A 136 18.48 1.00 -5.11
C LEU A 136 19.87 1.49 -4.70
N ASP A 137 20.93 0.84 -5.21
CA ASP A 137 22.32 1.12 -4.79
C ASP A 137 22.89 2.40 -5.43
N GLN A 138 22.36 2.84 -6.57
CA GLN A 138 22.87 3.98 -7.33
C GLN A 138 22.15 5.29 -6.93
N GLY A 139 22.41 5.79 -5.72
CA GLY A 139 21.72 6.92 -5.14
C GLY A 139 21.83 8.24 -5.92
N LEU A 140 22.88 8.42 -6.74
CA LEU A 140 23.11 9.64 -7.53
C LEU A 140 22.42 9.62 -8.90
N ARG A 141 21.87 8.47 -9.36
CA ARG A 141 21.11 8.41 -10.61
C ARG A 141 19.88 9.29 -10.51
N LEU A 142 19.57 10.00 -11.58
CA LEU A 142 18.33 10.78 -11.69
C LEU A 142 17.14 9.82 -11.85
N VAL A 143 16.01 10.17 -11.24
CA VAL A 143 14.80 9.33 -11.29
C VAL A 143 14.33 9.06 -12.72
N ARG A 144 14.46 10.03 -13.63
CA ARG A 144 14.13 9.84 -15.06
C ARG A 144 14.98 8.79 -15.79
N GLU A 145 16.12 8.39 -15.21
CA GLU A 145 17.02 7.39 -15.76
C GLU A 145 16.75 5.97 -15.23
N LEU A 146 15.87 5.88 -14.25
CA LEU A 146 15.47 4.61 -13.66
C LEU A 146 14.49 3.86 -14.58
N SER A 147 14.57 2.53 -14.57
CA SER A 147 13.52 1.69 -15.14
C SER A 147 12.19 1.91 -14.42
N TYR A 148 11.10 1.46 -15.03
CA TYR A 148 9.78 1.56 -14.41
C TYR A 148 9.73 0.81 -13.07
N GLY A 149 10.32 -0.39 -13.00
CA GLY A 149 10.42 -1.17 -11.77
C GLY A 149 11.23 -0.45 -10.67
N GLU A 150 12.38 0.13 -11.03
CA GLU A 150 13.19 0.92 -10.08
C GLU A 150 12.44 2.16 -9.55
N GLN A 151 11.64 2.83 -10.40
CA GLN A 151 10.79 3.95 -9.96
C GLN A 151 9.73 3.48 -8.96
N ARG A 152 9.10 2.32 -9.20
CA ARG A 152 8.15 1.73 -8.26
C ARG A 152 8.81 1.31 -6.94
N GLN A 153 10.03 0.77 -6.97
CA GLN A 153 10.80 0.49 -5.76
C GLN A 153 11.07 1.78 -4.96
N LEU A 154 11.42 2.87 -5.66
CA LEU A 154 11.62 4.18 -5.03
C LEU A 154 10.34 4.71 -4.37
N GLU A 155 9.17 4.54 -5.00
CA GLU A 155 7.87 4.91 -4.41
C GLU A 155 7.60 4.15 -3.10
N VAL A 156 7.90 2.86 -3.07
CA VAL A 156 7.84 2.06 -1.83
C VAL A 156 8.81 2.63 -0.79
N GLY A 157 10.03 2.97 -1.18
CA GLY A 157 11.02 3.60 -0.30
C GLY A 157 10.54 4.92 0.31
N ILE A 158 9.90 5.77 -0.50
CA ILE A 158 9.30 7.04 -0.04
C ILE A 158 8.17 6.77 0.98
N ALA A 159 7.32 5.78 0.73
CA ALA A 159 6.27 5.41 1.66
C ALA A 159 6.83 4.86 2.98
N LEU A 160 7.91 4.06 2.91
CA LEU A 160 8.61 3.53 4.08
C LEU A 160 9.33 4.61 4.90
N ALA A 161 9.71 5.75 4.29
CA ALA A 161 10.35 6.87 4.98
C ALA A 161 9.47 7.46 6.11
N ALA A 162 8.15 7.25 6.04
CA ALA A 162 7.22 7.65 7.09
C ALA A 162 7.24 6.71 8.31
N GLU A 163 7.98 5.60 8.28
CA GLU A 163 7.98 4.53 9.28
C GLU A 163 6.55 4.06 9.64
N PRO A 164 5.78 3.61 8.63
CA PRO A 164 4.38 3.28 8.84
C PRO A 164 4.22 1.97 9.64
N LYS A 165 3.07 1.84 10.32
CA LYS A 165 2.58 0.58 10.89
C LYS A 165 1.80 -0.24 9.86
N LEU A 166 1.16 0.46 8.92
CA LEU A 166 0.40 -0.13 7.81
C LEU A 166 0.79 0.55 6.50
N LEU A 167 1.20 -0.25 5.52
CA LEU A 167 1.52 0.18 4.16
C LEU A 167 0.42 -0.27 3.20
N LEU A 168 -0.19 0.69 2.49
CA LEU A 168 -1.15 0.42 1.41
C LEU A 168 -0.42 0.42 0.06
N LEU A 169 -0.50 -0.69 -0.67
CA LEU A 169 0.05 -0.85 -2.01
C LEU A 169 -1.10 -1.07 -3.01
N ASP A 170 -1.17 -0.22 -4.02
CA ASP A 170 -2.21 -0.29 -5.05
C ASP A 170 -1.60 -0.74 -6.37
N GLU A 171 -1.75 -2.04 -6.70
CA GLU A 171 -1.21 -2.71 -7.86
C GLU A 171 0.30 -2.45 -8.07
N PRO A 172 1.16 -2.77 -7.07
CA PRO A 172 2.57 -2.41 -7.12
C PRO A 172 3.36 -3.07 -8.25
N THR A 173 2.86 -4.18 -8.83
CA THR A 173 3.54 -4.90 -9.91
C THR A 173 2.94 -4.61 -11.30
N SER A 174 1.89 -3.80 -11.38
CA SER A 174 1.22 -3.49 -12.65
C SER A 174 2.15 -2.81 -13.65
N GLY A 175 2.20 -3.33 -14.88
CA GLY A 175 3.03 -2.79 -15.97
C GLY A 175 4.52 -3.16 -15.91
N MET A 176 4.94 -3.98 -14.96
CA MET A 176 6.31 -4.47 -14.82
C MET A 176 6.61 -5.66 -15.73
N SER A 177 7.86 -5.78 -16.15
CA SER A 177 8.36 -7.02 -16.74
C SER A 177 8.39 -8.16 -15.69
N PRO A 178 8.44 -9.44 -16.10
CA PRO A 178 8.53 -10.57 -15.16
C PRO A 178 9.73 -10.47 -14.20
N ALA A 179 10.86 -9.95 -14.67
CA ALA A 179 12.07 -9.77 -13.85
C ALA A 179 11.85 -8.70 -12.77
N GLU A 180 11.27 -7.54 -13.14
CA GLU A 180 10.95 -6.45 -12.20
C GLU A 180 9.87 -6.88 -11.20
N THR A 181 8.86 -7.64 -11.65
CA THR A 181 7.85 -8.24 -10.77
C THR A 181 8.49 -9.12 -9.71
N GLY A 182 9.44 -10.00 -10.12
CA GLY A 182 10.20 -10.82 -9.18
C GLY A 182 10.98 -10.01 -8.15
N GLN A 183 11.60 -8.91 -8.58
CA GLN A 183 12.31 -7.98 -7.68
C GLN A 183 11.35 -7.31 -6.69
N MET A 184 10.18 -6.85 -7.14
CA MET A 184 9.16 -6.24 -6.28
C MET A 184 8.59 -7.23 -5.27
N ILE A 185 8.33 -8.49 -5.68
CA ILE A 185 7.91 -9.57 -4.79
C ILE A 185 8.95 -9.76 -3.70
N ASN A 186 10.24 -9.89 -4.07
CA ASN A 186 11.33 -10.07 -3.12
C ASN A 186 11.45 -8.87 -2.16
N LEU A 187 11.31 -7.65 -2.67
CA LEU A 187 11.31 -6.45 -1.83
C LEU A 187 10.20 -6.54 -0.78
N ILE A 188 8.94 -6.74 -1.20
CA ILE A 188 7.79 -6.81 -0.29
C ILE A 188 7.92 -7.98 0.69
N ALA A 189 8.39 -9.14 0.23
CA ALA A 189 8.60 -10.32 1.06
C ALA A 189 9.63 -10.10 2.17
N ASN A 190 10.67 -9.29 1.92
CA ASN A 190 11.74 -9.00 2.87
C ASN A 190 11.46 -7.81 3.79
N LEU A 191 10.32 -7.10 3.62
CA LEU A 191 9.93 -6.07 4.58
C LEU A 191 9.68 -6.68 5.97
N PRO A 192 10.04 -5.98 7.05
CA PRO A 192 9.92 -6.52 8.41
C PRO A 192 8.47 -6.84 8.76
N ARG A 193 8.25 -7.91 9.52
CA ARG A 193 6.91 -8.32 9.98
C ARG A 193 6.31 -7.38 11.04
N SER A 194 7.05 -6.40 11.52
CA SER A 194 6.50 -5.28 12.30
C SER A 194 5.71 -4.29 11.45
N LEU A 195 5.81 -4.38 10.11
CA LEU A 195 5.05 -3.61 9.15
C LEU A 195 3.93 -4.49 8.57
N SER A 196 2.69 -4.10 8.79
CA SER A 196 1.53 -4.70 8.14
C SER A 196 1.38 -4.15 6.73
N ILE A 197 0.90 -4.98 5.80
CA ILE A 197 0.73 -4.59 4.39
C ILE A 197 -0.69 -4.91 3.96
N LEU A 198 -1.39 -3.95 3.39
CA LEU A 198 -2.61 -4.15 2.62
C LEU A 198 -2.34 -3.83 1.16
N MET A 199 -2.56 -4.80 0.29
CA MET A 199 -2.24 -4.68 -1.12
C MET A 199 -3.45 -5.00 -1.98
N ILE A 200 -3.66 -4.25 -3.06
CA ILE A 200 -4.50 -4.67 -4.18
C ILE A 200 -3.61 -5.29 -5.23
N GLU A 201 -3.99 -6.45 -5.73
CA GLU A 201 -3.31 -7.12 -6.83
C GLU A 201 -4.30 -7.94 -7.67
N HIS A 202 -3.92 -8.19 -8.91
CA HIS A 202 -4.70 -9.01 -9.83
C HIS A 202 -3.88 -10.17 -10.44
N ASP A 203 -2.56 -10.15 -10.33
CA ASP A 203 -1.71 -11.29 -10.70
C ASP A 203 -1.71 -12.33 -9.57
N MET A 204 -2.36 -13.46 -9.82
CA MET A 204 -2.52 -14.54 -8.83
C MET A 204 -1.17 -15.12 -8.38
N LYS A 205 -0.13 -15.09 -9.23
CA LYS A 205 1.21 -15.56 -8.84
C LYS A 205 1.79 -14.65 -7.75
N VAL A 206 1.64 -13.33 -7.93
CA VAL A 206 2.04 -12.33 -6.93
C VAL A 206 1.23 -12.51 -5.65
N VAL A 207 -0.09 -12.58 -5.79
CA VAL A 207 -1.02 -12.76 -4.66
C VAL A 207 -0.61 -13.95 -3.78
N PHE A 208 -0.48 -15.14 -4.38
CA PHE A 208 -0.17 -16.35 -3.62
C PHE A 208 1.26 -16.41 -3.07
N SER A 209 2.19 -15.66 -3.65
CA SER A 209 3.58 -15.64 -3.18
C SER A 209 3.81 -14.77 -1.95
N ILE A 210 2.94 -13.77 -1.70
CA ILE A 210 3.17 -12.75 -0.67
C ILE A 210 2.16 -12.83 0.47
N SER A 211 0.88 -13.19 0.18
CA SER A 211 -0.21 -13.03 1.13
C SER A 211 -0.23 -14.06 2.25
N ASP A 212 -0.51 -13.59 3.46
CA ASP A 212 -0.92 -14.42 4.59
C ASP A 212 -2.44 -14.66 4.53
N ARG A 213 -3.21 -13.62 4.14
CA ARG A 213 -4.67 -13.67 3.94
C ARG A 213 -5.07 -12.90 2.69
N ILE A 214 -6.17 -13.33 2.10
CA ILE A 214 -6.76 -12.74 0.91
C ILE A 214 -8.22 -12.44 1.17
N THR A 215 -8.66 -11.24 0.83
CA THR A 215 -10.08 -10.87 0.74
C THR A 215 -10.48 -10.71 -0.71
N VAL A 216 -11.52 -11.42 -1.10
CA VAL A 216 -12.11 -11.32 -2.44
C VAL A 216 -13.29 -10.35 -2.39
N LEU A 217 -13.19 -9.26 -3.15
CA LEU A 217 -14.29 -8.33 -3.35
C LEU A 217 -15.04 -8.64 -4.65
N ASN A 218 -16.35 -8.55 -4.59
CA ASN A 218 -17.23 -8.62 -5.75
C ASN A 218 -18.39 -7.65 -5.59
N ARG A 219 -18.61 -6.76 -6.56
CA ARG A 219 -19.70 -5.77 -6.58
C ARG A 219 -19.83 -4.96 -5.28
N GLY A 220 -18.69 -4.57 -4.71
CA GLY A 220 -18.63 -3.77 -3.49
C GLY A 220 -18.79 -4.55 -2.18
N GLU A 221 -18.91 -5.87 -2.20
CA GLU A 221 -19.09 -6.74 -1.04
C GLU A 221 -17.92 -7.71 -0.87
N VAL A 222 -17.71 -8.18 0.36
CA VAL A 222 -16.76 -9.26 0.65
C VAL A 222 -17.39 -10.59 0.26
N LEU A 223 -16.86 -11.23 -0.78
CA LEU A 223 -17.29 -12.55 -1.22
C LEU A 223 -16.71 -13.66 -0.33
N ALA A 224 -15.44 -13.55 -0.01
CA ALA A 224 -14.71 -14.51 0.84
C ALA A 224 -13.46 -13.84 1.44
N THR A 225 -13.03 -14.32 2.61
CA THR A 225 -11.74 -14.00 3.22
C THR A 225 -11.14 -15.29 3.78
N GLY A 226 -9.86 -15.53 3.51
CA GLY A 226 -9.17 -16.72 3.97
C GLY A 226 -7.69 -16.73 3.62
N THR A 227 -7.01 -17.83 3.97
CA THR A 227 -5.65 -18.11 3.53
C THR A 227 -5.59 -18.32 2.02
N PRO A 228 -4.40 -18.23 1.37
CA PRO A 228 -4.26 -18.53 -0.05
C PRO A 228 -4.88 -19.86 -0.48
N ILE A 229 -4.71 -20.91 0.33
CA ILE A 229 -5.24 -22.25 0.03
C ILE A 229 -6.78 -22.26 0.10
N GLU A 230 -7.37 -21.64 1.13
CA GLU A 230 -8.82 -21.56 1.29
C GLU A 230 -9.47 -20.78 0.13
N ILE A 231 -8.84 -19.69 -0.30
CA ILE A 231 -9.35 -18.89 -1.44
C ILE A 231 -9.23 -19.67 -2.76
N GLN A 232 -8.12 -20.36 -2.98
CA GLN A 232 -7.90 -21.13 -4.20
C GLN A 232 -8.92 -22.28 -4.36
N THR A 233 -9.36 -22.88 -3.26
CA THR A 233 -10.32 -23.99 -3.23
C THR A 233 -11.77 -23.55 -3.10
N ASN A 234 -12.04 -22.26 -2.91
CA ASN A 234 -13.39 -21.75 -2.71
C ASN A 234 -14.18 -21.71 -4.02
N ASN A 235 -15.26 -22.50 -4.10
CA ASN A 235 -16.09 -22.61 -5.29
C ASN A 235 -16.68 -21.27 -5.75
N ARG A 236 -17.18 -20.44 -4.82
CA ARG A 236 -17.74 -19.10 -5.16
C ARG A 236 -16.70 -18.18 -5.79
N VAL A 237 -15.47 -18.24 -5.29
CA VAL A 237 -14.35 -17.46 -5.87
C VAL A 237 -14.02 -17.96 -7.25
N ARG A 238 -13.98 -19.28 -7.47
CA ARG A 238 -13.72 -19.90 -8.78
C ARG A 238 -14.77 -19.51 -9.80
N GLU A 239 -16.04 -19.52 -9.45
CA GLU A 239 -17.15 -19.09 -10.34
C GLU A 239 -16.99 -17.62 -10.77
N VAL A 240 -16.69 -16.71 -9.82
CA VAL A 240 -16.57 -15.28 -10.09
C VAL A 240 -15.31 -14.93 -10.87
N TYR A 241 -14.19 -15.62 -10.60
CA TYR A 241 -12.89 -15.31 -11.21
C TYR A 241 -12.59 -16.10 -12.47
N LEU A 242 -12.99 -17.36 -12.52
CA LEU A 242 -12.62 -18.29 -13.60
C LEU A 242 -13.76 -18.54 -14.58
N GLY A 243 -14.99 -18.08 -14.29
CA GLY A 243 -16.18 -18.35 -15.11
C GLY A 243 -16.48 -19.84 -15.24
N ILE A 244 -15.94 -20.67 -14.34
CA ILE A 244 -16.15 -22.11 -14.35
C ILE A 244 -17.37 -22.37 -13.48
N SER A 245 -18.53 -22.51 -14.13
CA SER A 245 -19.69 -23.16 -13.47
C SER A 245 -19.37 -24.62 -13.18
N PRO A 246 -19.87 -25.18 -12.08
CA PRO A 246 -19.60 -26.56 -11.69
C PRO A 246 -20.06 -27.58 -12.70
#